data_d60111b208f3f56d02a35f16e7142fa1
#
_entry.id   d60111b208f3f56d02a35f16e7142fa1
#
_cell.length_a   1.000
_cell.length_b   1.000
_cell.length_c   1.000
_cell.angle_alpha   90.00
_cell.angle_beta   90.00
_cell.angle_gamma   90.00
#
_symmetry.space_group_name_H-M   'P 1'
#
loop_
_entity.id
_entity.type
_entity.pdbx_description
1 polymer ?
#
loop_
_entity_poly.entity_id
_entity_poly.type
_entity_poly.pdbx_seq_one_letter_code
_entity_poly.pdbx_strand_id
1 'polypeptide(L)'
;MKKTPLILLVCVMMGISAFAQTRPNKALYLNMGGSRGVASSYDNGTVPFFIMGSSNIQTSGVTYEWKRYETNLGFRSIGTTLTDPSGACIDYNLNYDFLYRVHDSKSDRWHQWVGGDIDAFVDIRQIPSLQNASSNLSLFGNLGLVWKTECDFAYNKDKTHNWLTAYGKVNLPLVGVANRPDFAYVGDGIGMTEPLELLFAQHHTFAKFFPGCNTDLGLRLNFKNGNCIAFDYRWDFITTGNKDVYNYVNALHSFNATFMFNIFKN
;
A
#
# COMPACT_ATOMS: atom_id res chain seq x y z
N MET A 1 18.37 -15.47 -20.49
CA MET A 1 18.26 -14.47 -19.41
C MET A 1 18.79 -15.07 -18.13
N LYS A 2 19.84 -14.51 -17.53
CA LYS A 2 20.55 -15.07 -16.38
C LYS A 2 19.73 -14.89 -15.09
N LYS A 3 19.25 -15.98 -14.50
CA LYS A 3 18.45 -16.02 -13.26
C LYS A 3 19.29 -15.81 -11.98
N THR A 4 20.57 -15.52 -12.12
CA THR A 4 21.57 -15.44 -11.05
C THR A 4 21.39 -14.29 -10.03
N PRO A 5 20.94 -13.06 -10.37
CA PRO A 5 20.88 -11.98 -9.39
C PRO A 5 19.75 -12.14 -8.35
N LEU A 6 18.63 -12.76 -8.72
CA LEU A 6 17.51 -12.97 -7.81
C LEU A 6 17.83 -14.00 -6.71
N ILE A 7 18.53 -15.08 -7.08
CA ILE A 7 18.97 -16.12 -6.14
C ILE A 7 20.01 -15.56 -5.16
N LEU A 8 20.92 -14.69 -5.63
CA LEU A 8 21.91 -14.06 -4.77
C LEU A 8 21.26 -13.13 -3.73
N LEU A 9 20.23 -12.38 -4.12
CA LEU A 9 19.47 -11.50 -3.23
C LEU A 9 18.76 -12.31 -2.12
N VAL A 10 18.16 -13.45 -2.47
CA VAL A 10 17.49 -14.34 -1.50
C VAL A 10 18.51 -15.01 -0.56
N CYS A 11 19.67 -15.42 -1.06
CA CYS A 11 20.74 -16.05 -0.22
C CYS A 11 21.41 -15.06 0.73
N VAL A 12 21.57 -13.80 0.35
CA VAL A 12 22.09 -12.74 1.24
C VAL A 12 21.09 -12.45 2.38
N MET A 13 19.81 -12.59 2.13
CA MET A 13 18.75 -12.40 3.13
C MET A 13 18.66 -13.55 4.16
N MET A 14 19.09 -14.77 3.82
CA MET A 14 19.01 -15.95 4.70
C MET A 14 20.21 -16.14 5.64
N GLY A 15 21.26 -15.34 5.53
CA GLY A 15 22.60 -15.64 6.07
C GLY A 15 22.93 -15.16 7.47
N ILE A 16 22.03 -14.57 8.27
CA ILE A 16 22.42 -14.03 9.59
C ILE A 16 21.38 -14.37 10.65
N SER A 17 21.71 -15.32 11.51
CA SER A 17 20.88 -15.74 12.65
C SER A 17 21.31 -15.16 13.99
N ALA A 18 20.27 -14.80 14.77
CA ALA A 18 20.06 -14.83 16.23
C ALA A 18 20.93 -14.01 17.19
N PHE A 19 20.26 -13.11 17.90
CA PHE A 19 20.12 -13.06 19.37
C PHE A 19 19.15 -11.94 19.73
N ALA A 20 18.11 -12.28 20.51
CA ALA A 20 16.99 -11.41 20.84
C ALA A 20 17.21 -10.67 22.17
N GLN A 21 16.82 -9.41 22.23
CA GLN A 21 16.46 -8.74 23.49
C GLN A 21 15.25 -7.80 23.30
N THR A 22 14.35 -7.97 24.14
CA THR A 22 13.10 -7.42 24.68
C THR A 22 12.53 -6.13 24.05
N ARG A 23 11.79 -6.27 22.96
CA ARG A 23 10.60 -5.46 22.68
C ARG A 23 9.44 -5.97 23.55
N PRO A 24 8.41 -5.14 23.82
CA PRO A 24 7.25 -5.63 24.56
C PRO A 24 6.72 -6.92 23.89
N ASN A 25 6.42 -7.92 24.71
CA ASN A 25 6.01 -9.24 24.22
C ASN A 25 4.70 -9.19 23.38
N LYS A 26 3.93 -8.11 23.50
CA LYS A 26 2.69 -7.85 22.77
C LYS A 26 2.42 -6.35 22.71
N ALA A 27 2.03 -5.84 21.56
CA ALA A 27 1.48 -4.51 21.39
C ALA A 27 0.31 -4.55 20.41
N LEU A 28 -0.71 -3.75 20.68
CA LEU A 28 -1.85 -3.55 19.78
C LEU A 28 -2.02 -2.06 19.58
N TYR A 29 -1.82 -1.61 18.34
CA TYR A 29 -1.94 -0.21 17.97
C TYR A 29 -3.20 0.03 17.14
N LEU A 30 -3.93 1.09 17.49
CA LEU A 30 -4.86 1.74 16.58
C LEU A 30 -4.10 2.83 15.82
N ASN A 31 -4.15 2.75 14.52
CA ASN A 31 -3.45 3.67 13.62
C ASN A 31 -4.45 4.64 13.00
N MET A 32 -4.17 5.93 13.07
CA MET A 32 -4.95 6.98 12.42
C MET A 32 -4.00 8.02 11.83
N GLY A 33 -4.20 8.36 10.58
CA GLY A 33 -3.30 9.28 9.91
C GLY A 33 -3.92 9.98 8.71
N GLY A 34 -3.14 10.87 8.15
CA GLY A 34 -3.48 11.57 6.93
C GLY A 34 -2.23 11.92 6.15
N SER A 35 -2.41 12.16 4.86
CA SER A 35 -1.32 12.50 3.97
C SER A 35 -1.75 13.36 2.81
N ARG A 36 -0.77 13.95 2.18
CA ARG A 36 -0.87 14.67 0.92
C ARG A 36 0.04 14.03 -0.10
N GLY A 37 -0.41 13.97 -1.35
CA GLY A 37 0.36 13.35 -2.40
C GLY A 37 0.06 13.87 -3.79
N VAL A 38 0.74 13.28 -4.76
CA VAL A 38 0.52 13.48 -6.19
C VAL A 38 0.30 12.10 -6.80
N ALA A 39 -0.82 11.92 -7.47
CA ALA A 39 -1.14 10.72 -8.24
C ALA A 39 -0.91 10.96 -9.72
N SER A 40 -0.43 9.94 -10.40
CA SER A 40 -0.34 9.86 -11.86
C SER A 40 -0.93 8.53 -12.30
N SER A 41 -1.80 8.57 -13.29
CA SER A 41 -2.51 7.39 -13.74
C SER A 41 -2.69 7.38 -15.25
N TYR A 42 -2.64 6.18 -15.84
CA TYR A 42 -2.92 5.91 -17.22
C TYR A 42 -3.90 4.73 -17.32
N ASP A 43 -4.91 4.87 -18.14
CA ASP A 43 -5.93 3.84 -18.31
C ASP A 43 -6.41 3.79 -19.76
N ASN A 44 -5.97 2.79 -20.50
CA ASN A 44 -6.25 2.67 -21.91
C ASN A 44 -7.75 2.45 -22.22
N GLY A 45 -8.51 1.90 -21.27
CA GLY A 45 -9.95 1.69 -21.39
C GLY A 45 -10.79 2.97 -21.22
N THR A 46 -10.24 4.00 -20.57
CA THR A 46 -10.96 5.25 -20.29
C THR A 46 -10.31 6.46 -20.94
N VAL A 47 -9.01 6.64 -20.71
CA VAL A 47 -8.24 7.82 -21.09
C VAL A 47 -6.87 7.38 -21.58
N PRO A 48 -6.63 7.35 -22.91
CA PRO A 48 -5.38 6.86 -23.48
C PRO A 48 -4.21 7.87 -23.35
N PHE A 49 -4.18 8.61 -22.25
CA PHE A 49 -3.07 9.51 -21.89
C PHE A 49 -2.92 9.57 -20.36
N PHE A 50 -1.77 10.03 -19.89
CA PHE A 50 -1.52 10.19 -18.46
C PHE A 50 -2.35 11.35 -17.91
N ILE A 51 -3.02 11.07 -16.78
CA ILE A 51 -3.71 12.07 -15.96
C ILE A 51 -2.96 12.24 -14.65
N MET A 52 -2.88 13.47 -14.17
CA MET A 52 -2.20 13.78 -12.91
C MET A 52 -3.10 14.61 -12.00
N GLY A 53 -2.91 14.45 -10.70
CA GLY A 53 -3.68 15.19 -9.72
C GLY A 53 -3.05 15.24 -8.34
N SER A 54 -3.56 16.16 -7.53
CA SER A 54 -3.20 16.24 -6.13
C SER A 54 -4.12 15.36 -5.28
N SER A 55 -3.54 14.59 -4.36
CA SER A 55 -4.26 13.62 -3.53
C SER A 55 -4.29 14.02 -2.07
N ASN A 56 -5.46 13.85 -1.45
CA ASN A 56 -5.65 13.86 0.00
C ASN A 56 -5.95 12.43 0.44
N ILE A 57 -5.26 11.95 1.47
CA ILE A 57 -5.35 10.57 1.89
C ILE A 57 -5.68 10.52 3.37
N GLN A 58 -6.64 9.69 3.74
CA GLN A 58 -6.93 9.34 5.11
C GLN A 58 -6.57 7.88 5.33
N THR A 59 -5.91 7.59 6.45
CA THR A 59 -5.48 6.24 6.81
C THR A 59 -6.02 5.86 8.17
N SER A 60 -6.43 4.62 8.31
CA SER A 60 -6.79 4.00 9.58
C SER A 60 -6.38 2.54 9.57
N GLY A 61 -6.19 1.95 10.74
CA GLY A 61 -5.80 0.55 10.78
C GLY A 61 -5.53 0.03 12.17
N VAL A 62 -5.17 -1.22 12.22
CA VAL A 62 -4.77 -1.93 13.44
C VAL A 62 -3.49 -2.67 13.17
N THR A 63 -2.48 -2.47 14.02
CA THR A 63 -1.24 -3.24 14.01
C THR A 63 -1.15 -4.04 15.29
N TYR A 64 -0.94 -5.35 15.16
CA TYR A 64 -0.70 -6.25 16.29
C TYR A 64 0.68 -6.86 16.19
N GLU A 65 1.51 -6.61 17.21
CA GLU A 65 2.83 -7.19 17.36
C GLU A 65 2.81 -8.25 18.47
N TRP A 66 3.31 -9.44 18.18
CA TRP A 66 3.41 -10.53 19.15
C TRP A 66 4.69 -11.33 18.93
N LYS A 67 5.61 -11.26 19.87
CA LYS A 67 6.92 -11.95 19.79
C LYS A 67 7.68 -11.59 18.50
N ARG A 68 7.66 -12.51 17.52
CA ARG A 68 8.30 -12.35 16.21
C ARG A 68 7.30 -12.08 15.09
N TYR A 69 6.03 -11.98 15.40
CA TYR A 69 4.98 -11.75 14.42
C TYR A 69 4.49 -10.31 14.48
N GLU A 70 4.19 -9.77 13.33
CA GLU A 70 3.48 -8.51 13.17
C GLU A 70 2.37 -8.72 12.15
N THR A 71 1.17 -8.26 12.46
CA THR A 71 0.06 -8.20 11.50
C THR A 71 -0.44 -6.77 11.44
N ASN A 72 -0.78 -6.32 10.25
CA ASN A 72 -1.34 -5.01 10.04
C ASN A 72 -2.57 -5.12 9.13
N LEU A 73 -3.70 -4.60 9.59
CA LEU A 73 -4.89 -4.38 8.78
C LEU A 73 -5.05 -2.88 8.58
N GLY A 74 -4.90 -2.41 7.36
CA GLY A 74 -4.95 -1.01 7.00
C GLY A 74 -6.08 -0.69 6.04
N PHE A 75 -6.67 0.48 6.21
CA PHE A 75 -7.63 1.06 5.28
C PHE A 75 -7.16 2.46 4.88
N ARG A 76 -7.25 2.77 3.58
CA ARG A 76 -6.93 4.09 3.03
C ARG A 76 -8.07 4.56 2.15
N SER A 77 -8.45 5.82 2.32
CA SER A 77 -9.35 6.53 1.41
C SER A 77 -8.54 7.65 0.75
N ILE A 78 -8.50 7.67 -0.56
CA ILE A 78 -7.67 8.57 -1.36
C ILE A 78 -8.59 9.36 -2.27
N GLY A 79 -8.66 10.66 -2.06
CA GLY A 79 -9.37 11.58 -2.95
C GLY A 79 -8.37 12.37 -3.78
N THR A 80 -8.36 12.18 -5.11
CA THR A 80 -7.49 12.87 -6.05
C THR A 80 -8.29 13.86 -6.88
N THR A 81 -7.86 15.11 -6.88
CA THR A 81 -8.38 16.14 -7.79
C THR A 81 -7.50 16.20 -9.02
N LEU A 82 -8.06 15.88 -10.18
CA LEU A 82 -7.39 15.88 -11.46
C LEU A 82 -7.37 17.30 -12.06
N THR A 83 -6.28 17.65 -12.71
CA THR A 83 -6.08 19.00 -13.27
C THR A 83 -6.33 19.05 -14.77
N ASP A 84 -5.89 18.02 -15.52
CA ASP A 84 -6.07 17.96 -16.97
C ASP A 84 -6.17 16.48 -17.41
N PRO A 85 -7.35 16.06 -17.92
CA PRO A 85 -8.64 16.76 -17.87
C PRO A 85 -9.15 16.92 -16.42
N SER A 86 -9.91 17.99 -16.17
CA SER A 86 -10.51 18.26 -14.87
C SER A 86 -11.47 17.16 -14.44
N GLY A 87 -11.30 16.66 -13.23
CA GLY A 87 -12.10 15.56 -12.69
C GLY A 87 -11.69 15.16 -11.28
N ALA A 88 -12.22 14.05 -10.84
CA ALA A 88 -11.90 13.45 -9.54
C ALA A 88 -11.67 11.94 -9.66
N CYS A 89 -10.78 11.44 -8.78
CA CYS A 89 -10.59 10.02 -8.56
C CYS A 89 -10.74 9.74 -7.07
N ILE A 90 -11.49 8.70 -6.73
CA ILE A 90 -11.67 8.25 -5.35
C ILE A 90 -11.25 6.79 -5.29
N ASP A 91 -10.20 6.54 -4.50
CA ASP A 91 -9.69 5.20 -4.29
C ASP A 91 -9.93 4.76 -2.85
N TYR A 92 -10.31 3.50 -2.69
CA TYR A 92 -10.38 2.82 -1.41
C TYR A 92 -9.45 1.63 -1.45
N ASN A 93 -8.55 1.56 -0.48
CA ASN A 93 -7.59 0.48 -0.38
C ASN A 93 -7.73 -0.19 0.99
N LEU A 94 -7.83 -1.51 0.99
CA LEU A 94 -7.79 -2.36 2.17
C LEU A 94 -6.60 -3.30 2.04
N ASN A 95 -5.67 -3.23 2.98
CA ASN A 95 -4.50 -4.11 2.98
C ASN A 95 -4.39 -4.91 4.29
N TYR A 96 -3.92 -6.13 4.17
CA TYR A 96 -3.57 -6.99 5.29
C TYR A 96 -2.16 -7.54 5.10
N ASP A 97 -1.27 -7.26 6.06
CA ASP A 97 0.09 -7.79 6.08
C ASP A 97 0.26 -8.80 7.20
N PHE A 98 0.97 -9.87 6.94
CA PHE A 98 1.45 -10.80 7.95
C PHE A 98 2.97 -10.94 7.82
N LEU A 99 3.70 -10.59 8.86
CA LEU A 99 5.14 -10.49 8.88
C LEU A 99 5.74 -11.37 9.98
N TYR A 100 6.84 -12.04 9.64
CA TYR A 100 7.66 -12.79 10.58
C TYR A 100 9.05 -12.16 10.66
N ARG A 101 9.53 -11.90 11.89
CA ARG A 101 10.85 -11.33 12.15
C ARG A 101 11.92 -12.39 11.96
N VAL A 102 12.70 -12.24 10.91
CA VAL A 102 13.73 -13.21 10.48
C VAL A 102 15.10 -12.90 11.04
N HIS A 103 15.36 -11.62 11.36
CA HIS A 103 16.69 -11.20 11.83
C HIS A 103 16.61 -10.08 12.87
N ASP A 104 17.49 -10.20 13.87
CA ASP A 104 17.83 -9.16 14.84
C ASP A 104 19.34 -9.00 14.87
N SER A 105 19.87 -7.78 14.83
CA SER A 105 21.30 -7.55 14.96
C SER A 105 21.78 -7.85 16.37
N LYS A 106 23.07 -8.17 16.53
CA LYS A 106 23.69 -8.40 17.85
C LYS A 106 23.55 -7.22 18.83
N SER A 107 23.38 -6.00 18.30
CA SER A 107 23.15 -4.79 19.11
C SER A 107 21.67 -4.56 19.40
N ASP A 108 20.78 -5.41 18.95
CA ASP A 108 19.31 -5.28 19.04
C ASP A 108 18.78 -3.93 18.53
N ARG A 109 19.45 -3.39 17.53
CA ARG A 109 19.06 -2.10 16.91
C ARG A 109 18.49 -2.25 15.53
N TRP A 110 18.80 -3.33 14.84
CA TRP A 110 18.38 -3.59 13.47
C TRP A 110 17.54 -4.85 13.42
N HIS A 111 16.34 -4.71 12.92
CA HIS A 111 15.36 -5.78 12.83
C HIS A 111 14.86 -5.93 11.40
N GLN A 112 14.62 -7.16 10.96
CA GLN A 112 14.11 -7.45 9.64
C GLN A 112 12.96 -8.44 9.71
N TRP A 113 11.94 -8.18 8.91
CA TRP A 113 10.76 -9.02 8.76
C TRP A 113 10.56 -9.37 7.29
N VAL A 114 9.99 -10.55 7.07
CA VAL A 114 9.54 -11.04 5.76
C VAL A 114 8.16 -11.61 5.92
N GLY A 115 7.33 -11.48 4.93
CA GLY A 115 5.97 -12.01 4.98
C GLY A 115 5.21 -11.86 3.69
N GLY A 116 3.90 -11.90 3.80
CA GLY A 116 2.99 -11.71 2.68
C GLY A 116 1.96 -10.62 2.96
N ASP A 117 1.35 -10.15 1.90
CA ASP A 117 0.24 -9.22 1.95
C ASP A 117 -0.92 -9.65 1.06
N ILE A 118 -2.09 -9.19 1.44
CA ILE A 118 -3.31 -9.20 0.63
C ILE A 118 -3.73 -7.74 0.52
N ASP A 119 -3.90 -7.28 -0.69
CA ASP A 119 -4.31 -5.93 -0.99
C ASP A 119 -5.54 -5.93 -1.90
N ALA A 120 -6.56 -5.16 -1.53
CA ALA A 120 -7.76 -4.95 -2.31
C ALA A 120 -7.99 -3.46 -2.51
N PHE A 121 -8.22 -3.05 -3.74
CA PHE A 121 -8.33 -1.65 -4.06
C PHE A 121 -9.44 -1.40 -5.08
N VAL A 122 -10.19 -0.33 -4.85
CA VAL A 122 -11.30 0.16 -5.68
C VAL A 122 -10.90 1.53 -6.21
N ASP A 123 -10.93 1.72 -7.52
CA ASP A 123 -10.66 2.99 -8.20
C ASP A 123 -11.97 3.48 -8.86
N ILE A 124 -12.47 4.63 -8.44
CA ILE A 124 -13.66 5.29 -8.97
C ILE A 124 -13.21 6.62 -9.59
N ARG A 125 -13.39 6.74 -10.91
CA ARG A 125 -13.03 7.96 -11.65
C ARG A 125 -14.24 8.68 -12.17
N GLN A 126 -14.19 10.01 -12.09
CA GLN A 126 -15.18 10.91 -12.63
C GLN A 126 -14.49 12.04 -13.39
N ILE A 127 -14.60 12.00 -14.71
CA ILE A 127 -14.00 12.99 -15.63
C ILE A 127 -15.09 13.51 -16.56
N PRO A 128 -15.84 14.56 -16.17
CA PRO A 128 -17.03 15.03 -16.89
C PRO A 128 -16.79 15.39 -18.36
N SER A 129 -15.58 15.85 -18.70
CA SER A 129 -15.21 16.21 -20.08
C SER A 129 -15.20 15.02 -21.05
N LEU A 130 -15.15 13.78 -20.55
CA LEU A 130 -15.17 12.57 -21.37
C LEU A 130 -16.58 12.09 -21.73
N GLN A 131 -17.62 12.86 -21.41
CA GLN A 131 -19.03 12.59 -21.74
C GLN A 131 -19.46 11.16 -21.35
N ASN A 132 -19.64 10.26 -22.33
CA ASN A 132 -20.09 8.89 -22.09
C ASN A 132 -19.06 8.05 -21.30
N ALA A 133 -17.79 8.41 -21.35
CA ALA A 133 -16.71 7.78 -20.59
C ALA A 133 -16.41 8.52 -19.26
N SER A 134 -17.34 9.37 -18.80
CA SER A 134 -17.13 10.25 -17.65
C SER A 134 -16.98 9.52 -16.31
N SER A 135 -17.49 8.31 -16.19
CA SER A 135 -17.43 7.53 -14.95
C SER A 135 -16.86 6.13 -15.19
N ASN A 136 -15.95 5.71 -14.34
CA ASN A 136 -15.35 4.38 -14.40
C ASN A 136 -15.18 3.82 -13.00
N LEU A 137 -15.36 2.51 -12.85
CA LEU A 137 -15.10 1.72 -11.66
C LEU A 137 -14.15 0.59 -12.00
N SER A 138 -13.06 0.46 -11.26
CA SER A 138 -12.13 -0.66 -11.40
C SER A 138 -11.88 -1.29 -10.03
N LEU A 139 -11.85 -2.62 -9.98
CA LEU A 139 -11.60 -3.40 -8.78
C LEU A 139 -10.32 -4.21 -8.96
N PHE A 140 -9.46 -4.21 -7.95
CA PHE A 140 -8.21 -4.94 -7.94
C PHE A 140 -8.05 -5.71 -6.65
N GLY A 141 -7.46 -6.89 -6.74
CA GLY A 141 -7.00 -7.68 -5.61
C GLY A 141 -5.62 -8.23 -5.89
N ASN A 142 -4.71 -8.18 -4.92
CA ASN A 142 -3.34 -8.64 -5.06
C ASN A 142 -2.93 -9.52 -3.90
N LEU A 143 -2.09 -10.50 -4.19
CA LEU A 143 -1.29 -11.24 -3.22
C LEU A 143 0.17 -10.91 -3.47
N GLY A 144 0.93 -10.60 -2.44
CA GLY A 144 2.30 -10.15 -2.57
C GLY A 144 3.23 -10.65 -1.48
N LEU A 145 4.50 -10.25 -1.62
CA LEU A 145 5.55 -10.44 -0.62
C LEU A 145 5.87 -9.11 0.02
N VAL A 146 6.12 -9.14 1.32
CA VAL A 146 6.52 -7.97 2.11
C VAL A 146 7.88 -8.21 2.72
N TRP A 147 8.73 -7.20 2.61
CA TRP A 147 9.94 -7.06 3.39
C TRP A 147 9.88 -5.74 4.17
N LYS A 148 10.20 -5.82 5.47
CA LYS A 148 10.25 -4.66 6.36
C LYS A 148 11.58 -4.66 7.10
N THR A 149 12.16 -3.49 7.29
CA THR A 149 13.34 -3.29 8.12
C THR A 149 13.12 -2.12 9.07
N GLU A 150 13.64 -2.23 10.27
CA GLU A 150 13.64 -1.14 11.25
C GLU A 150 15.04 -1.00 11.87
N CYS A 151 15.41 0.24 12.13
CA CYS A 151 16.64 0.59 12.81
C CYS A 151 16.37 1.56 13.96
N ASP A 152 16.67 1.13 15.16
CA ASP A 152 16.54 1.92 16.39
C ASP A 152 17.83 2.71 16.62
N PHE A 153 17.81 4.04 16.42
CA PHE A 153 19.02 4.81 16.51
C PHE A 153 19.12 5.73 17.72
N ALA A 154 18.05 6.06 18.39
CA ALA A 154 18.11 6.99 19.49
C ALA A 154 17.51 6.40 20.75
N TYR A 155 18.38 6.18 21.73
CA TYR A 155 18.00 5.70 23.03
C TYR A 155 18.14 6.80 24.09
N ASN A 156 17.37 6.68 25.18
CA ASN A 156 17.61 7.48 26.36
C ASN A 156 18.99 7.14 26.98
N LYS A 157 19.46 7.97 27.93
CA LYS A 157 20.76 7.79 28.58
C LYS A 157 20.94 6.37 29.19
N ASP A 158 19.87 5.81 29.73
CA ASP A 158 19.87 4.50 30.40
C ASP A 158 19.65 3.34 29.42
N LYS A 159 19.51 3.61 28.11
CA LYS A 159 19.23 2.64 27.04
C LYS A 159 17.99 1.78 27.27
N THR A 160 17.08 2.24 28.11
CA THR A 160 15.83 1.53 28.45
C THR A 160 14.69 1.86 27.50
N HIS A 161 14.79 2.95 26.74
CA HIS A 161 13.76 3.42 25.84
C HIS A 161 14.35 3.93 24.53
N ASN A 162 13.93 3.34 23.41
CA ASN A 162 14.21 3.86 22.09
C ASN A 162 13.13 4.88 21.71
N TRP A 163 13.51 6.15 21.52
CA TRP A 163 12.57 7.20 21.17
C TRP A 163 12.51 7.51 19.68
N LEU A 164 13.45 6.97 18.86
CA LEU A 164 13.45 7.18 17.41
C LEU A 164 13.84 5.90 16.66
N THR A 165 12.98 5.45 15.80
CA THR A 165 13.19 4.30 14.89
C THR A 165 13.05 4.79 13.44
N ALA A 166 14.02 4.45 12.57
CA ALA A 166 13.81 4.52 11.13
C ALA A 166 13.26 3.18 10.64
N TYR A 167 12.43 3.23 9.62
CA TYR A 167 11.91 2.03 9.02
C TYR A 167 11.79 2.16 7.49
N GLY A 168 11.84 1.00 6.86
CA GLY A 168 11.52 0.84 5.45
C GLY A 168 10.69 -0.41 5.25
N LYS A 169 9.69 -0.32 4.38
CA LYS A 169 8.84 -1.45 4.00
C LYS A 169 8.67 -1.46 2.49
N VAL A 170 8.71 -2.64 1.91
CA VAL A 170 8.50 -2.86 0.47
C VAL A 170 7.51 -4.01 0.31
N ASN A 171 6.44 -3.76 -0.42
CA ASN A 171 5.47 -4.78 -0.83
C ASN A 171 5.62 -4.99 -2.35
N LEU A 172 5.73 -6.25 -2.75
CA LEU A 172 5.87 -6.67 -4.15
C LEU A 172 4.68 -7.54 -4.54
N PRO A 173 3.69 -7.04 -5.27
CA PRO A 173 2.59 -7.83 -5.80
C PRO A 173 3.13 -8.99 -6.67
N LEU A 174 2.61 -10.20 -6.48
CA LEU A 174 2.98 -11.39 -7.25
C LEU A 174 1.85 -11.86 -8.16
N VAL A 175 0.65 -11.92 -7.63
CA VAL A 175 -0.54 -12.35 -8.36
C VAL A 175 -1.65 -11.35 -8.10
N GLY A 176 -2.25 -10.87 -9.17
CA GLY A 176 -3.37 -9.94 -9.09
C GLY A 176 -4.59 -10.44 -9.86
N VAL A 177 -5.75 -10.02 -9.37
CA VAL A 177 -7.05 -10.14 -10.05
C VAL A 177 -7.57 -8.73 -10.26
N ALA A 178 -8.03 -8.43 -11.47
CA ALA A 178 -8.69 -7.16 -11.77
C ALA A 178 -10.06 -7.43 -12.40
N ASN A 179 -11.03 -6.63 -12.01
CA ASN A 179 -12.33 -6.52 -12.67
C ASN A 179 -12.48 -5.08 -13.16
N ARG A 180 -12.49 -4.90 -14.49
CA ARG A 180 -12.43 -3.58 -15.13
C ARG A 180 -13.27 -3.54 -16.41
N PRO A 181 -13.82 -2.37 -16.79
CA PRO A 181 -14.45 -2.20 -18.08
C PRO A 181 -13.41 -2.24 -19.21
N ASP A 182 -13.79 -2.77 -20.36
CA ASP A 182 -13.00 -2.68 -21.60
C ASP A 182 -12.93 -1.24 -22.10
N PHE A 183 -14.07 -0.55 -21.99
CA PHE A 183 -14.24 0.85 -22.36
C PHE A 183 -15.07 1.54 -21.26
N ALA A 184 -14.72 2.75 -20.91
CA ALA A 184 -15.53 3.59 -20.04
C ALA A 184 -16.73 4.15 -20.82
N TYR A 185 -17.57 3.28 -21.30
CA TYR A 185 -18.75 3.65 -22.09
C TYR A 185 -20.02 3.15 -21.40
N VAL A 186 -20.80 4.08 -20.87
CA VAL A 186 -22.10 3.79 -20.23
C VAL A 186 -23.21 3.57 -21.28
N GLY A 187 -22.90 3.72 -22.57
CA GLY A 187 -23.92 3.81 -23.63
C GLY A 187 -24.64 2.52 -23.98
N ASP A 188 -24.12 1.35 -23.66
CA ASP A 188 -24.80 0.07 -23.98
C ASP A 188 -25.77 -0.40 -22.89
N GLY A 189 -25.92 0.39 -21.83
CA GLY A 189 -26.92 0.15 -20.77
C GLY A 189 -28.36 0.44 -21.19
N ILE A 190 -28.66 0.45 -22.49
CA ILE A 190 -30.03 0.56 -22.99
C ILE A 190 -30.84 -0.64 -22.52
N GLY A 191 -31.70 -0.41 -21.52
CA GLY A 191 -32.51 -1.46 -20.88
C GLY A 191 -32.04 -1.88 -19.48
N MET A 192 -30.89 -1.43 -19.02
CA MET A 192 -30.47 -1.62 -17.62
C MET A 192 -31.09 -0.55 -16.73
N THR A 193 -31.81 -0.96 -15.70
CA THR A 193 -32.53 -0.06 -14.79
C THR A 193 -31.80 0.12 -13.46
N GLU A 194 -30.93 -0.79 -13.12
CA GLU A 194 -30.22 -0.78 -11.83
C GLU A 194 -28.87 -0.08 -11.95
N PRO A 195 -28.55 0.88 -11.07
CA PRO A 195 -27.28 1.62 -11.11
C PRO A 195 -26.02 0.73 -11.03
N LEU A 196 -26.09 -0.38 -10.29
CA LEU A 196 -24.98 -1.33 -10.18
C LEU A 196 -24.76 -2.11 -11.49
N GLU A 197 -25.81 -2.49 -12.19
CA GLU A 197 -25.69 -3.15 -13.50
C GLU A 197 -25.00 -2.25 -14.50
N LEU A 198 -25.34 -0.93 -14.52
CA LEU A 198 -24.69 0.06 -15.37
C LEU A 198 -23.20 0.21 -15.06
N LEU A 199 -22.82 0.21 -13.76
CA LEU A 199 -21.42 0.33 -13.33
C LEU A 199 -20.58 -0.87 -13.74
N PHE A 200 -21.16 -2.07 -13.78
CA PHE A 200 -20.47 -3.31 -14.13
C PHE A 200 -20.72 -3.77 -15.58
N ALA A 201 -21.45 -2.99 -16.36
CA ALA A 201 -21.61 -3.26 -17.79
C ALA A 201 -20.24 -3.32 -18.47
N GLN A 202 -20.04 -4.35 -19.29
CA GLN A 202 -18.79 -4.59 -20.04
C GLN A 202 -17.53 -4.77 -19.18
N HIS A 203 -17.68 -5.14 -17.90
CA HIS A 203 -16.54 -5.49 -17.05
C HIS A 203 -16.00 -6.87 -17.38
N HIS A 204 -14.67 -6.95 -17.47
CA HIS A 204 -13.95 -8.21 -17.61
C HIS A 204 -13.09 -8.49 -16.38
N THR A 205 -13.12 -9.75 -15.95
CA THR A 205 -12.26 -10.24 -14.85
C THR A 205 -11.09 -11.01 -15.42
N PHE A 206 -9.89 -10.63 -15.03
CA PHE A 206 -8.68 -11.35 -15.41
C PHE A 206 -7.70 -11.42 -14.23
N ALA A 207 -6.89 -12.48 -14.23
CA ALA A 207 -5.88 -12.72 -13.21
C ALA A 207 -4.53 -12.94 -13.87
N LYS A 208 -3.50 -12.26 -13.37
CA LYS A 208 -2.12 -12.42 -13.83
C LYS A 208 -1.11 -11.82 -12.83
N PHE A 209 0.16 -11.89 -13.16
CA PHE A 209 1.18 -11.10 -12.49
C PHE A 209 0.96 -9.61 -12.79
N PHE A 210 0.80 -8.79 -11.74
CA PHE A 210 0.73 -7.34 -11.84
C PHE A 210 2.06 -6.76 -11.38
N PRO A 211 2.90 -6.25 -12.30
CA PRO A 211 4.09 -5.54 -11.89
C PRO A 211 3.74 -4.36 -11.00
N GLY A 212 4.35 -4.30 -9.84
CA GLY A 212 4.08 -3.24 -8.87
C GLY A 212 5.10 -3.22 -7.75
N CYS A 213 5.10 -2.15 -6.99
CA CYS A 213 5.91 -1.98 -5.82
C CYS A 213 5.30 -0.89 -4.94
N ASN A 214 5.01 -1.22 -3.68
CA ASN A 214 4.64 -0.23 -2.70
C ASN A 214 5.78 -0.11 -1.70
N THR A 215 6.23 1.12 -1.44
CA THR A 215 7.35 1.36 -0.54
C THR A 215 6.98 2.41 0.50
N ASP A 216 7.31 2.16 1.75
CA ASP A 216 7.22 3.12 2.84
C ASP A 216 8.63 3.35 3.41
N LEU A 217 9.06 4.60 3.50
CA LEU A 217 10.33 4.99 4.12
C LEU A 217 10.06 6.08 5.14
N GLY A 218 10.38 5.84 6.41
CA GLY A 218 9.97 6.78 7.43
C GLY A 218 10.74 6.72 8.74
N LEU A 219 10.31 7.61 9.62
CA LEU A 219 10.78 7.76 10.99
C LEU A 219 9.60 7.61 11.94
N ARG A 220 9.79 6.89 13.03
CA ARG A 220 8.81 6.69 14.09
C ARG A 220 9.34 7.23 15.41
N LEU A 221 8.63 8.19 15.99
CA LEU A 221 8.84 8.70 17.32
C LEU A 221 8.08 7.83 18.31
N ASN A 222 8.79 7.20 19.24
CA ASN A 222 8.21 6.31 20.24
C ASN A 222 8.14 7.04 21.60
N PHE A 223 6.96 7.13 22.19
CA PHE A 223 6.74 7.75 23.48
C PHE A 223 6.83 6.72 24.63
N LYS A 224 7.16 7.18 25.82
CA LYS A 224 7.28 6.33 27.02
C LYS A 224 5.99 5.60 27.40
N ASN A 225 4.82 6.13 27.01
CA ASN A 225 3.51 5.51 27.23
C ASN A 225 3.17 4.44 26.19
N GLY A 226 4.11 4.10 25.30
CA GLY A 226 3.94 3.12 24.23
C GLY A 226 3.26 3.63 22.97
N ASN A 227 2.73 4.85 22.95
CA ASN A 227 2.20 5.46 21.72
C ASN A 227 3.34 5.86 20.79
N CYS A 228 3.03 6.02 19.49
CA CYS A 228 4.00 6.45 18.50
C CYS A 228 3.41 7.47 17.54
N ILE A 229 4.30 8.25 16.91
CA ILE A 229 3.98 9.04 15.71
C ILE A 229 4.95 8.63 14.61
N ALA A 230 4.43 8.24 13.47
CA ALA A 230 5.22 7.93 12.29
C ALA A 230 5.08 9.03 11.24
N PHE A 231 6.18 9.37 10.60
CA PHE A 231 6.24 10.22 9.42
C PHE A 231 6.94 9.44 8.33
N ASP A 232 6.30 9.28 7.19
CA ASP A 232 6.86 8.53 6.08
C ASP A 232 6.56 9.15 4.74
N TYR A 233 7.45 8.84 3.80
CA TYR A 233 7.22 8.95 2.38
C TYR A 233 6.77 7.59 1.86
N ARG A 234 5.68 7.56 1.13
CA ARG A 234 5.15 6.37 0.48
C ARG A 234 5.10 6.55 -1.02
N TRP A 235 5.52 5.53 -1.73
CA TRP A 235 5.36 5.39 -3.17
C TRP A 235 4.59 4.09 -3.45
N ASP A 236 3.43 4.23 -4.05
CA ASP A 236 2.63 3.13 -4.55
C ASP A 236 2.71 3.12 -6.08
N PHE A 237 3.01 1.97 -6.64
CA PHE A 237 3.03 1.76 -8.09
C PHE A 237 2.42 0.40 -8.43
N ILE A 238 1.47 0.40 -9.35
CA ILE A 238 0.88 -0.82 -9.90
C ILE A 238 0.62 -0.65 -11.38
N THR A 239 0.81 -1.72 -12.14
CA THR A 239 0.40 -1.79 -13.55
C THR A 239 -0.14 -3.17 -13.87
N THR A 240 -1.13 -3.23 -14.72
CA THR A 240 -1.59 -4.50 -15.28
C THR A 240 -0.64 -5.06 -16.33
N GLY A 241 0.34 -4.27 -16.79
CA GLY A 241 1.43 -4.74 -17.67
C GLY A 241 0.98 -5.21 -19.06
N ASN A 242 -0.21 -4.83 -19.49
CA ASN A 242 -0.72 -5.16 -20.81
C ASN A 242 -0.65 -3.91 -21.70
N LYS A 243 -0.26 -4.09 -22.98
CA LYS A 243 -0.24 -3.00 -23.96
C LYS A 243 -1.60 -2.78 -24.64
N ASP A 244 -2.56 -3.66 -24.36
CA ASP A 244 -3.88 -3.66 -24.93
C ASP A 244 -4.87 -2.77 -24.12
N VAL A 245 -6.15 -2.91 -24.41
CA VAL A 245 -7.28 -2.19 -23.79
C VAL A 245 -7.27 -2.25 -22.25
N TYR A 246 -6.73 -3.33 -21.68
CA TYR A 246 -6.66 -3.55 -20.22
C TYR A 246 -5.46 -2.88 -19.53
N ASN A 247 -4.66 -2.09 -20.25
CA ASN A 247 -3.50 -1.44 -19.66
C ASN A 247 -3.94 -0.37 -18.66
N TYR A 248 -3.57 -0.59 -17.42
CA TYR A 248 -3.76 0.31 -16.31
C TYR A 248 -2.43 0.54 -15.62
N VAL A 249 -2.13 1.78 -15.33
CA VAL A 249 -0.97 2.21 -14.56
C VAL A 249 -1.44 3.20 -13.51
N ASN A 250 -1.04 3.01 -12.28
CA ASN A 250 -1.26 3.98 -11.21
C ASN A 250 0.02 4.16 -10.39
N ALA A 251 0.40 5.39 -10.16
CA ALA A 251 1.51 5.77 -9.31
C ALA A 251 1.06 6.88 -8.36
N LEU A 252 1.34 6.71 -7.07
CA LEU A 252 1.02 7.67 -6.03
C LEU A 252 2.25 7.92 -5.16
N HIS A 253 2.64 9.17 -5.05
CA HIS A 253 3.65 9.64 -4.13
C HIS A 253 2.98 10.41 -3.00
N SER A 254 3.25 10.08 -1.74
CA SER A 254 2.62 10.76 -0.61
C SER A 254 3.57 10.91 0.58
N PHE A 255 3.34 11.97 1.36
CA PHE A 255 3.95 12.16 2.68
C PHE A 255 2.87 11.99 3.73
N ASN A 256 3.09 11.05 4.64
CA ASN A 256 2.13 10.62 5.62
C ASN A 256 2.55 11.02 7.04
N ALA A 257 1.55 11.29 7.88
CA ALA A 257 1.70 11.39 9.32
C ALA A 257 0.67 10.47 9.98
N THR A 258 1.12 9.52 10.78
CA THR A 258 0.27 8.50 11.42
C THR A 258 0.50 8.47 12.92
N PHE A 259 -0.58 8.58 13.68
CA PHE A 259 -0.61 8.30 15.12
C PHE A 259 -0.91 6.83 15.35
N MET A 260 -0.15 6.22 16.25
CA MET A 260 -0.29 4.82 16.66
C MET A 260 -0.56 4.79 18.17
N PHE A 261 -1.80 4.49 18.53
CA PHE A 261 -2.23 4.42 19.93
C PHE A 261 -2.09 2.98 20.43
N ASN A 262 -1.22 2.75 21.40
CA ASN A 262 -1.08 1.45 22.05
C ASN A 262 -2.23 1.23 23.01
N ILE A 263 -3.03 0.19 22.74
CA ILE A 263 -4.19 -0.20 23.56
C ILE A 263 -3.77 -1.09 24.73
N PHE A 264 -2.72 -1.88 24.57
CA PHE A 264 -2.17 -2.66 25.68
C PHE A 264 -1.30 -1.75 26.56
N LYS A 265 -1.85 -1.33 27.68
CA LYS A 265 -1.02 -0.72 28.74
C LYS A 265 -0.13 -1.81 29.33
N ASN A 266 1.18 -1.64 29.20
CA ASN A 266 2.15 -2.37 29.98
C ASN A 266 2.11 -1.88 31.44
#